data_bef83de8562b2cd4c17443dcd13aeb06
#
_entry.id   bef83de8562b2cd4c17443dcd13aeb06
#
_cell.length_a   1.000
_cell.length_b   1.000
_cell.length_c   1.000
_cell.angle_alpha   90.00
_cell.angle_beta   90.00
_cell.angle_gamma   90.00
#
_symmetry.space_group_name_H-M   'P 1'
#
loop_
_entity.id
_entity.type
_entity.pdbx_description
1 polymer ?
#
loop_
_entity_poly.entity_id
_entity_poly.type
_entity_poly.pdbx_seq_one_letter_code
_entity_poly.pdbx_strand_id
1 'polypeptide(L)'
;LPVEVVAEFDTWRKIRDHEGAEGWVHQSMLSGRRTVIVTVAVRLLRSEPSESAAPMARLEPGVIGWLESCRGGWCEVEVAGIDGWLRRVDVWGVRADEAVED
;
A
#
# COMPACT_ATOMS: atom_id res chain seq x y z
N LEU A 1 0.13 7.52 -6.49
CA LEU A 1 1.23 6.55 -6.33
C LEU A 1 1.66 6.44 -4.88
N PRO A 2 1.92 5.23 -4.40
CA PRO A 2 2.50 5.09 -3.07
C PRO A 2 3.94 5.57 -3.07
N VAL A 3 4.28 6.37 -2.05
CA VAL A 3 5.65 6.86 -1.86
C VAL A 3 6.01 6.78 -0.39
N GLU A 4 7.31 6.66 -0.12
CA GLU A 4 7.85 6.67 1.23
C GLU A 4 8.58 8.00 1.44
N VAL A 5 8.31 8.66 2.57
CA VAL A 5 9.05 9.85 2.98
C VAL A 5 10.35 9.40 3.60
N VAL A 6 11.48 9.73 2.98
CA VAL A 6 12.81 9.28 3.41
C VAL A 6 13.65 10.40 4.04
N ALA A 7 13.25 11.65 3.88
CA ALA A 7 13.93 12.80 4.51
C ALA A 7 13.00 14.01 4.57
N GLU A 8 13.32 14.95 5.44
CA GLU A 8 12.57 16.19 5.61
C GLU A 8 13.51 17.38 5.68
N PHE A 9 13.11 18.47 5.06
CA PHE A 9 13.79 19.75 5.17
C PHE A 9 12.73 20.85 5.14
N ASP A 10 12.48 21.47 6.29
CA ASP A 10 11.44 22.48 6.48
C ASP A 10 10.07 21.94 6.01
N THR A 11 9.46 22.55 4.99
CA THR A 11 8.17 22.10 4.43
C THR A 11 8.34 21.12 3.27
N TRP A 12 9.59 20.77 2.96
CA TRP A 12 9.90 19.84 1.88
C TRP A 12 10.08 18.42 2.40
N ARG A 13 9.65 17.46 1.58
CA ARG A 13 9.78 16.04 1.89
C ARG A 13 10.48 15.35 0.73
N LYS A 14 11.52 14.58 1.03
CA LYS A 14 12.15 13.71 0.03
C LYS A 14 11.36 12.42 0.02
N ILE A 15 10.87 12.05 -1.15
CA ILE A 15 10.06 10.85 -1.32
C ILE A 15 10.79 9.85 -2.21
N ARG A 16 10.43 8.56 -2.04
CA ARG A 16 10.94 7.48 -2.86
C ARG A 16 9.77 6.60 -3.27
N ASP A 17 9.70 6.25 -4.56
CA ASP A 17 8.66 5.36 -5.06
C ASP A 17 9.12 3.89 -5.03
N HIS A 18 8.25 2.99 -5.49
CA HIS A 18 8.52 1.55 -5.46
C HIS A 18 9.65 1.14 -6.42
N GLU A 19 10.01 1.97 -7.37
CA GLU A 19 11.11 1.71 -8.30
C GLU A 19 12.42 2.30 -7.83
N GLY A 20 12.41 2.98 -6.67
CA GLY A 20 13.59 3.58 -6.08
C GLY A 20 13.89 5.00 -6.53
N ALA A 21 13.06 5.57 -7.40
CA ALA A 21 13.22 6.97 -7.82
C ALA A 21 12.92 7.91 -6.65
N GLU A 22 13.76 8.94 -6.49
CA GLU A 22 13.63 9.89 -5.38
C GLU A 22 13.50 11.31 -5.89
N GLY A 23 12.84 12.15 -5.09
CA GLY A 23 12.73 13.57 -5.40
C GLY A 23 12.16 14.33 -4.21
N TRP A 24 12.26 15.67 -4.26
CA TRP A 24 11.72 16.53 -3.21
C TRP A 24 10.38 17.08 -3.66
N VAL A 25 9.39 17.01 -2.77
CA VAL A 25 8.06 17.60 -2.99
C VAL A 25 7.68 18.43 -1.77
N HIS A 26 6.82 19.42 -1.99
CA HIS A 26 6.26 20.19 -0.88
C HIS A 26 5.27 19.32 -0.11
N GLN A 27 5.26 19.44 1.22
CA GLN A 27 4.40 18.60 2.08
C GLN A 27 2.91 18.68 1.71
N SER A 28 2.47 19.82 1.18
CA SER A 28 1.06 20.02 0.79
C SER A 28 0.64 19.14 -0.39
N MET A 29 1.60 18.58 -1.13
CA MET A 29 1.33 17.70 -2.27
C MET A 29 1.18 16.24 -1.87
N LEU A 30 1.41 15.90 -0.61
CA LEU A 30 1.29 14.54 -0.12
C LEU A 30 -0.12 14.32 0.43
N SER A 31 -0.71 13.18 0.06
CA SER A 31 -2.02 12.78 0.57
C SER A 31 -1.90 12.26 1.99
N GLY A 32 -2.87 12.56 2.86
CA GLY A 32 -2.99 11.93 4.17
C GLY A 32 -3.47 10.48 4.07
N ARG A 33 -4.02 10.08 2.93
CA ARG A 33 -4.52 8.74 2.68
C ARG A 33 -3.42 7.91 2.04
N ARG A 34 -3.16 6.74 2.59
CA ARG A 34 -2.05 5.88 2.12
C ARG A 34 -2.51 4.95 1.02
N THR A 35 -1.62 4.71 0.07
CA THR A 35 -1.82 3.73 -0.99
C THR A 35 -0.73 2.67 -0.94
N VAL A 36 -1.05 1.51 -1.52
CA VAL A 36 -0.10 0.43 -1.74
C VAL A 36 -0.19 0.00 -3.21
N ILE A 37 0.85 -0.62 -3.73
CA ILE A 37 0.89 -1.11 -5.10
C ILE A 37 1.27 -2.58 -5.12
N VAL A 38 0.56 -3.37 -5.92
CA VAL A 38 0.91 -4.77 -6.18
C VAL A 38 2.14 -4.79 -7.09
N THR A 39 3.21 -5.48 -6.70
CA THR A 39 4.51 -5.29 -7.34
C THR A 39 4.99 -6.44 -8.20
N VAL A 40 4.94 -7.68 -7.72
CA VAL A 40 5.72 -8.76 -8.33
C VAL A 40 4.90 -9.69 -9.22
N ALA A 41 3.72 -10.08 -8.77
CA ALA A 41 2.91 -11.08 -9.44
C ALA A 41 1.43 -10.78 -9.23
N VAL A 42 0.58 -11.49 -9.97
CA VAL A 42 -0.85 -11.44 -9.74
C VAL A 42 -1.15 -11.88 -8.30
N ARG A 43 -2.00 -11.13 -7.61
CA ARG A 43 -2.42 -11.44 -6.25
C ARG A 43 -3.94 -11.46 -6.15
N LEU A 44 -4.45 -12.25 -5.23
CA LEU A 44 -5.90 -12.34 -5.01
C LEU A 44 -6.27 -11.48 -3.80
N LEU A 45 -7.21 -10.58 -4.02
CA LEU A 45 -7.83 -9.81 -2.94
C LEU A 45 -8.86 -10.73 -2.28
N ARG A 46 -8.71 -10.98 -0.99
CA ARG A 46 -9.53 -11.98 -0.28
C ARG A 46 -10.53 -11.33 0.64
N SER A 47 -11.62 -12.03 0.92
CA SER A 47 -12.70 -11.51 1.78
C SER A 47 -12.29 -11.39 3.25
N GLU A 48 -11.29 -12.16 3.67
CA GLU A 48 -10.80 -12.18 5.06
C GLU A 48 -9.28 -12.34 5.06
N PRO A 49 -8.59 -12.02 6.16
CA PRO A 49 -7.13 -12.14 6.24
C PRO A 49 -6.69 -13.59 6.44
N SER A 50 -6.94 -14.42 5.44
CA SER A 50 -6.63 -15.83 5.44
C SER A 50 -6.43 -16.32 4.01
N GLU A 51 -5.45 -17.20 3.81
CA GLU A 51 -5.20 -17.81 2.49
C GLU A 51 -6.34 -18.70 2.03
N SER A 52 -7.17 -19.18 2.94
CA SER A 52 -8.34 -20.01 2.63
C SER A 52 -9.61 -19.19 2.39
N ALA A 53 -9.56 -17.88 2.59
CA ALA A 53 -10.70 -17.03 2.37
C ALA A 53 -11.05 -16.92 0.88
N ALA A 54 -12.31 -16.64 0.59
CA ALA A 54 -12.79 -16.51 -0.78
C ALA A 54 -12.10 -15.36 -1.51
N PRO A 55 -11.62 -15.57 -2.74
CA PRO A 55 -11.06 -14.48 -3.53
C PRO A 55 -12.19 -13.59 -4.04
N MET A 56 -12.00 -12.27 -3.95
CA MET A 56 -12.98 -11.28 -4.38
C MET A 56 -12.56 -10.59 -5.68
N ALA A 57 -11.27 -10.52 -5.93
CA ALA A 57 -10.73 -9.89 -7.12
C ALA A 57 -9.34 -10.41 -7.40
N ARG A 58 -8.96 -10.36 -8.67
CA ARG A 58 -7.62 -10.70 -9.14
C ARG A 58 -6.90 -9.40 -9.48
N LEU A 59 -5.75 -9.17 -8.86
CA LEU A 59 -4.99 -7.93 -9.00
C LEU A 59 -3.69 -8.18 -9.75
N GLU A 60 -3.53 -7.48 -10.88
CA GLU A 60 -2.30 -7.52 -11.67
C GLU A 60 -1.22 -6.66 -11.02
N PRO A 61 0.08 -6.92 -11.30
CA PRO A 61 1.14 -6.00 -10.89
C PRO A 61 0.87 -4.59 -11.41
N GLY A 62 1.12 -3.59 -10.56
CA GLY A 62 0.86 -2.19 -10.89
C GLY A 62 -0.49 -1.67 -10.39
N VAL A 63 -1.38 -2.54 -9.93
CA VAL A 63 -2.65 -2.12 -9.36
C VAL A 63 -2.41 -1.42 -8.03
N ILE A 64 -3.04 -0.27 -7.86
CA ILE A 64 -2.91 0.56 -6.66
C ILE A 64 -4.21 0.46 -5.85
N GLY A 65 -4.07 0.25 -4.54
CA GLY A 65 -5.19 0.23 -3.62
C GLY A 65 -5.00 1.25 -2.49
N TRP A 66 -6.11 1.62 -1.86
CA TRP A 66 -6.09 2.44 -0.66
C TRP A 66 -5.84 1.55 0.55
N LEU A 67 -4.84 1.89 1.35
CA LEU A 67 -4.53 1.14 2.56
C LEU A 67 -5.48 1.58 3.68
N GLU A 68 -6.20 0.63 4.25
CA GLU A 68 -7.14 0.90 5.34
C GLU A 68 -6.55 0.52 6.69
N SER A 69 -6.09 -0.72 6.83
CA SER A 69 -5.47 -1.18 8.09
C SER A 69 -4.56 -2.37 7.82
N CYS A 70 -3.64 -2.63 8.75
CA CYS A 70 -2.78 -3.80 8.70
C CYS A 70 -2.72 -4.44 10.08
N ARG A 71 -2.89 -5.78 10.11
CA ARG A 71 -2.78 -6.59 11.33
C ARG A 71 -2.01 -7.86 11.01
N GLY A 72 -0.95 -8.10 11.76
CA GLY A 72 -0.09 -9.24 11.51
C GLY A 72 0.47 -9.21 10.10
N GLY A 73 0.34 -10.31 9.38
CA GLY A 73 0.84 -10.44 8.01
C GLY A 73 -0.12 -9.96 6.93
N TRP A 74 -1.25 -9.33 7.28
CA TRP A 74 -2.30 -8.96 6.34
C TRP A 74 -2.64 -7.48 6.42
N CYS A 75 -3.05 -6.91 5.27
CA CYS A 75 -3.54 -5.54 5.19
C CYS A 75 -4.90 -5.52 4.49
N GLU A 76 -5.80 -4.73 5.05
CA GLU A 76 -7.08 -4.44 4.40
C GLU A 76 -6.88 -3.28 3.44
N VAL A 77 -7.33 -3.47 2.20
CA VAL A 77 -7.19 -2.48 1.14
C VAL A 77 -8.49 -2.35 0.35
N GLU A 78 -8.70 -1.18 -0.21
CA GLU A 78 -9.81 -0.94 -1.13
C GLU A 78 -9.26 -0.77 -2.54
N VAL A 79 -9.76 -1.57 -3.47
CA VAL A 79 -9.40 -1.49 -4.89
C VAL A 79 -10.69 -1.37 -5.69
N ALA A 80 -10.83 -0.28 -6.45
CA ALA A 80 -11.99 -0.05 -7.31
C ALA A 80 -13.33 -0.21 -6.58
N GLY A 81 -13.39 0.25 -5.34
CA GLY A 81 -14.59 0.18 -4.52
C GLY A 81 -14.80 -1.16 -3.81
N ILE A 82 -13.88 -2.10 -3.94
CA ILE A 82 -13.97 -3.41 -3.30
C ILE A 82 -12.98 -3.47 -2.13
N ASP A 83 -13.49 -3.71 -0.93
CA ASP A 83 -12.65 -3.91 0.25
C ASP A 83 -12.24 -5.37 0.35
N GLY A 84 -10.99 -5.61 0.68
CA GLY A 84 -10.52 -6.96 0.87
C GLY A 84 -9.14 -6.99 1.51
N TRP A 85 -8.56 -8.17 1.58
CA TRP A 85 -7.31 -8.40 2.30
C TRP A 85 -6.23 -8.93 1.37
N LEU A 86 -5.03 -8.35 1.51
CA LEU A 86 -3.81 -8.81 0.84
C LEU A 86 -2.75 -9.08 1.88
N ARG A 87 -1.83 -9.97 1.58
CA ARG A 87 -0.68 -10.20 2.44
C ARG A 87 0.23 -8.98 2.34
N ARG A 88 0.81 -8.62 3.47
CA ARG A 88 1.74 -7.49 3.57
C ARG A 88 2.89 -7.60 2.57
N VAL A 89 3.38 -8.83 2.36
CA VAL A 89 4.50 -9.10 1.45
C VAL A 89 4.13 -8.99 -0.03
N ASP A 90 2.85 -8.91 -0.36
CA ASP A 90 2.37 -8.85 -1.75
C ASP A 90 2.36 -7.44 -2.32
N VAL A 91 2.54 -6.44 -1.48
CA VAL A 91 2.42 -5.04 -1.87
C VAL A 91 3.63 -4.24 -1.39
N TRP A 92 3.86 -3.11 -2.05
CA TRP A 92 4.81 -2.09 -1.62
C TRP A 92 4.05 -0.87 -1.10
N GLY A 93 4.54 -0.27 -0.03
CA GLY A 93 3.94 0.92 0.57
C GLY A 93 3.63 0.76 2.05
N VAL A 94 3.91 -0.41 2.62
CA VAL A 94 3.78 -0.68 4.05
C VAL A 94 5.00 -1.48 4.51
N ARG A 95 5.56 -1.13 5.68
CA ARG A 95 6.71 -1.86 6.24
C ARG A 95 6.24 -3.16 6.88
N ALA A 96 7.16 -4.14 6.93
CA ALA A 96 6.86 -5.50 7.41
C ALA A 96 6.33 -5.54 8.85
N ASP A 97 6.74 -4.59 9.68
CA ASP A 97 6.40 -4.54 11.09
C ASP A 97 5.47 -3.37 11.46
N GLU A 98 5.01 -2.65 10.45
CA GLU A 98 4.20 -1.46 10.66
C GLU A 98 2.77 -1.83 11.03
N ALA A 99 2.25 -1.25 12.12
CA ALA A 99 0.84 -1.35 12.48
C ALA A 99 0.10 -0.18 11.84
N VAL A 100 -0.97 -0.48 11.12
CA VAL A 100 -1.82 0.54 10.49
C VAL A 100 -3.25 0.32 10.96
N GLU A 101 -3.82 1.35 11.55
CA GLU A 101 -5.19 1.32 12.06
C GLU A 101 -6.05 2.34 11.30
N ASP A 102 -7.28 1.98 11.05
CA ASP A 102 -8.26 2.85 10.42
C ASP A 102 -8.95 3.78 11.43
#